data_c873fad4c40c7a6e86d59fac89cd39e3
#
_entry.id   c873fad4c40c7a6e86d59fac89cd39e3
#
_cell.length_a   1.000
_cell.length_b   1.000
_cell.length_c   1.000
_cell.angle_alpha   90.00
_cell.angle_beta   90.00
_cell.angle_gamma   90.00
#
_symmetry.space_group_name_H-M   'P 1'
#
loop_
_entity.id
_entity.type
_entity.pdbx_description
1 polymer ?
#
loop_
_entity_poly.entity_id
_entity_poly.type
_entity_poly.pdbx_seq_one_letter_code
_entity_poly.pdbx_strand_id
1 'polypeptide(L)'
;MTRNEAVQKLATAGRLSIAHAEDLYDSLFPKPVVPQYVADWYEEIKGEFYLNLHYLAWDMFESLDEDACVPKKTLNDDITRWYRKNENAIKIIVNMHQFGYEVEEETKYMVKLKGISEINRYLNQEDGEEFLFADSGESEDYRTKFTRKELEEAGFGWVFDCPGVEVKEVE
;
A
#
# COMPACT_ATOMS: atom_id res chain seq x y z
N MET A 1 20.48 5.58 17.56
CA MET A 1 21.13 6.48 16.57
C MET A 1 20.11 6.80 15.52
N THR A 2 19.82 8.05 15.32
CA THR A 2 18.85 8.47 14.30
C THR A 2 19.47 8.44 12.88
N ARG A 3 18.64 8.45 11.81
CA ARG A 3 19.13 8.56 10.42
C ARG A 3 20.05 9.77 10.25
N ASN A 4 19.63 10.92 10.76
CA ASN A 4 20.42 12.16 10.65
C ASN A 4 21.80 12.05 11.33
N GLU A 5 21.87 11.45 12.52
CA GLU A 5 23.14 11.21 13.21
C GLU A 5 24.05 10.24 12.43
N ALA A 6 23.47 9.21 11.81
CA ALA A 6 24.19 8.25 10.98
C ALA A 6 24.76 8.93 9.72
N VAL A 7 23.95 9.72 9.02
CA VAL A 7 24.36 10.49 7.82
C VAL A 7 25.48 11.47 8.17
N GLN A 8 25.38 12.21 9.26
CA GLN A 8 26.41 13.13 9.72
C GLN A 8 27.75 12.41 10.01
N LYS A 9 27.68 11.24 10.65
CA LYS A 9 28.86 10.41 10.89
C LYS A 9 29.48 9.90 9.60
N LEU A 10 28.67 9.43 8.65
CA LEU A 10 29.11 9.00 7.32
C LEU A 10 29.77 10.14 6.55
N ALA A 11 29.14 11.31 6.51
CA ALA A 11 29.69 12.49 5.87
C ALA A 11 31.06 12.87 6.45
N THR A 12 31.17 12.91 7.78
CA THR A 12 32.40 13.27 8.48
C THR A 12 33.49 12.23 8.28
N ALA A 13 33.20 10.95 8.51
CA ALA A 13 34.17 9.87 8.41
C ALA A 13 34.63 9.61 6.95
N GLY A 14 33.68 9.69 6.02
CA GLY A 14 33.93 9.47 4.59
C GLY A 14 34.44 10.70 3.83
N ARG A 15 34.47 11.87 4.49
CA ARG A 15 34.75 13.17 3.84
C ARG A 15 33.82 13.40 2.62
N LEU A 16 32.55 13.03 2.78
CA LEU A 16 31.51 13.14 1.75
C LEU A 16 30.70 14.42 1.96
N SER A 17 30.05 14.90 0.90
CA SER A 17 28.96 15.86 1.05
C SER A 17 27.79 15.19 1.78
N ILE A 18 26.92 15.99 2.42
CA ILE A 18 25.73 15.46 3.09
C ILE A 18 24.87 14.67 2.11
N ALA A 19 24.63 15.19 0.90
CA ALA A 19 23.85 14.50 -0.13
C ALA A 19 24.43 13.13 -0.47
N HIS A 20 25.74 13.02 -0.71
CA HIS A 20 26.39 11.73 -0.94
C HIS A 20 26.31 10.76 0.25
N ALA A 21 26.37 11.29 1.48
CA ALA A 21 26.22 10.47 2.67
C ALA A 21 24.78 9.98 2.87
N GLU A 22 23.78 10.77 2.45
CA GLU A 22 22.37 10.37 2.40
C GLU A 22 22.15 9.26 1.38
N ASP A 23 22.61 9.45 0.12
CA ASP A 23 22.54 8.44 -0.93
C ASP A 23 23.19 7.11 -0.49
N LEU A 24 24.36 7.20 0.15
CA LEU A 24 25.07 6.03 0.66
C LEU A 24 24.27 5.34 1.78
N TYR A 25 23.74 6.11 2.72
CA TYR A 25 22.92 5.58 3.81
C TYR A 25 21.67 4.87 3.28
N ASP A 26 20.95 5.52 2.36
CA ASP A 26 19.70 4.98 1.79
C ASP A 26 19.97 3.75 0.91
N SER A 27 21.16 3.66 0.27
CA SER A 27 21.59 2.45 -0.45
C SER A 27 21.91 1.25 0.46
N LEU A 28 22.43 1.53 1.66
CA LEU A 28 22.76 0.49 2.66
C LEU A 28 21.52 0.04 3.46
N PHE A 29 20.58 0.95 3.67
CA PHE A 29 19.34 0.74 4.44
C PHE A 29 18.12 1.17 3.61
N PRO A 30 17.82 0.47 2.50
CA PRO A 30 16.69 0.82 1.68
C PRO A 30 15.39 0.70 2.49
N LYS A 31 14.54 1.72 2.34
CA LYS A 31 13.21 1.67 2.92
C LYS A 31 12.41 0.55 2.26
N PRO A 32 11.71 -0.27 3.01
CA PRO A 32 10.80 -1.24 2.42
C PRO A 32 9.63 -0.50 1.74
N VAL A 33 9.24 -1.00 0.58
CA VAL A 33 8.02 -0.60 -0.11
C VAL A 33 6.92 -1.55 0.34
N VAL A 34 5.80 -1.02 0.80
CA VAL A 34 4.69 -1.81 1.35
C VAL A 34 3.36 -1.33 0.80
N PRO A 35 2.36 -2.22 0.67
CA PRO A 35 1.00 -1.82 0.33
C PRO A 35 0.40 -0.81 1.34
N GLN A 36 -0.51 0.05 0.89
CA GLN A 36 -1.13 1.08 1.73
C GLN A 36 -1.75 0.49 3.01
N TYR A 37 -2.50 -0.62 2.92
CA TYR A 37 -3.12 -1.26 4.09
C TYR A 37 -2.11 -1.77 5.14
N VAL A 38 -0.89 -2.11 4.72
CA VAL A 38 0.21 -2.48 5.64
C VAL A 38 0.75 -1.24 6.33
N ALA A 39 0.86 -0.13 5.60
CA ALA A 39 1.27 1.15 6.13
C ALA A 39 0.25 1.67 7.17
N ASP A 40 -1.04 1.63 6.85
CA ASP A 40 -2.13 2.05 7.73
C ASP A 40 -2.13 1.23 9.03
N TRP A 41 -2.06 -0.09 8.91
CA TRP A 41 -1.95 -0.98 10.07
C TRP A 41 -0.71 -0.67 10.93
N TYR A 42 0.45 -0.41 10.30
CA TYR A 42 1.67 -0.05 11.04
C TYR A 42 1.49 1.27 11.80
N GLU A 43 0.84 2.27 11.20
CA GLU A 43 0.58 3.55 11.87
C GLU A 43 -0.25 3.38 13.16
N GLU A 44 -1.19 2.45 13.18
CA GLU A 44 -1.99 2.14 14.38
C GLU A 44 -1.17 1.49 15.49
N ILE A 45 -0.18 0.64 15.14
CA ILE A 45 0.58 -0.16 16.12
C ILE A 45 1.91 0.46 16.55
N LYS A 46 2.43 1.46 15.82
CA LYS A 46 3.80 1.99 16.01
C LYS A 46 4.07 2.58 17.39
N GLY A 47 3.03 3.03 18.10
CA GLY A 47 3.17 3.65 19.43
C GLY A 47 3.77 2.72 20.48
N GLU A 48 3.43 1.43 20.44
CA GLU A 48 4.00 0.38 21.29
C GLU A 48 4.58 -0.75 20.43
N PHE A 49 5.40 -0.40 19.46
CA PHE A 49 5.84 -1.25 18.36
C PHE A 49 6.32 -2.64 18.80
N TYR A 50 7.26 -2.71 19.75
CA TYR A 50 7.85 -4.01 20.13
C TYR A 50 6.85 -4.91 20.87
N LEU A 51 5.94 -4.32 21.64
CA LEU A 51 4.86 -5.06 22.30
C LEU A 51 3.86 -5.59 21.26
N ASN A 52 3.46 -4.73 20.32
CA ASN A 52 2.54 -5.11 19.24
C ASN A 52 3.16 -6.13 18.29
N LEU A 53 4.45 -6.03 18.00
CA LEU A 53 5.18 -7.04 17.22
C LEU A 53 5.19 -8.41 17.93
N HIS A 54 5.32 -8.43 19.26
CA HIS A 54 5.23 -9.64 20.05
C HIS A 54 3.82 -10.27 19.95
N TYR A 55 2.77 -9.47 20.10
CA TYR A 55 1.40 -9.93 19.95
C TYR A 55 1.11 -10.43 18.53
N LEU A 56 1.58 -9.74 17.51
CA LEU A 56 1.46 -10.19 16.12
C LEU A 56 2.07 -11.57 15.93
N ALA A 57 3.30 -11.79 16.42
CA ALA A 57 3.97 -13.06 16.33
C ALA A 57 3.17 -14.16 17.06
N TRP A 58 2.67 -13.87 18.26
CA TRP A 58 1.84 -14.77 19.03
C TRP A 58 0.55 -15.14 18.33
N ASP A 59 -0.21 -14.15 17.86
CA ASP A 59 -1.46 -14.35 17.12
C ASP A 59 -1.26 -15.19 15.85
N MET A 60 -0.09 -15.05 15.18
CA MET A 60 0.27 -15.88 14.03
C MET A 60 0.57 -17.33 14.42
N PHE A 61 1.20 -17.58 15.57
CA PHE A 61 1.43 -18.94 16.07
C PHE A 61 0.12 -19.60 16.47
N GLU A 62 -0.76 -18.93 17.20
CA GLU A 62 -2.06 -19.46 17.61
C GLU A 62 -3.00 -19.75 16.43
N SER A 63 -2.89 -18.98 15.36
CA SER A 63 -3.69 -19.25 14.15
C SER A 63 -3.25 -20.50 13.39
N LEU A 64 -2.10 -21.08 13.73
CA LEU A 64 -1.61 -22.35 13.19
C LEU A 64 -2.06 -23.55 14.02
N ASP A 65 -2.53 -23.33 15.25
CA ASP A 65 -3.02 -24.39 16.14
C ASP A 65 -4.56 -24.44 16.05
N GLU A 66 -5.10 -25.44 15.36
CA GLU A 66 -6.55 -25.61 15.16
C GLU A 66 -7.30 -25.89 16.48
N ASP A 67 -6.59 -26.29 17.55
CA ASP A 67 -7.12 -26.60 18.87
C ASP A 67 -7.02 -25.45 19.88
N ALA A 68 -6.45 -24.28 19.51
CA ALA A 68 -6.30 -23.16 20.43
C ALA A 68 -7.62 -22.50 20.80
N CYS A 69 -8.00 -22.62 22.05
CA CYS A 69 -9.23 -22.12 22.65
C CYS A 69 -9.17 -20.62 23.05
N VAL A 70 -8.35 -19.81 22.35
CA VAL A 70 -8.17 -18.38 22.65
C VAL A 70 -9.02 -17.53 21.70
N PRO A 71 -9.71 -16.50 22.20
CA PRO A 71 -10.48 -15.61 21.33
C PRO A 71 -9.54 -15.00 20.31
N LYS A 72 -9.73 -15.31 19.03
CA LYS A 72 -9.01 -14.72 17.91
C LYS A 72 -9.12 -13.21 18.00
N LYS A 73 -8.06 -12.55 18.41
CA LYS A 73 -7.89 -11.12 18.14
C LYS A 73 -7.79 -11.02 16.64
N THR A 74 -8.85 -10.54 16.01
CA THR A 74 -8.96 -10.49 14.56
C THR A 74 -7.88 -9.56 14.04
N LEU A 75 -6.74 -10.13 13.66
CA LEU A 75 -5.89 -9.49 12.66
C LEU A 75 -6.78 -9.30 11.43
N ASN A 76 -6.78 -8.10 10.90
CA ASN A 76 -7.39 -7.83 9.61
C ASN A 76 -6.95 -8.92 8.63
N ASP A 77 -7.88 -9.52 7.91
CA ASP A 77 -7.62 -10.65 6.99
C ASP A 77 -6.54 -10.30 5.95
N ASP A 78 -6.44 -9.04 5.54
CA ASP A 78 -5.45 -8.56 4.57
C ASP A 78 -4.03 -8.59 5.14
N ILE A 79 -3.83 -8.15 6.39
CA ILE A 79 -2.53 -8.21 7.07
C ILE A 79 -2.10 -9.65 7.30
N THR A 80 -3.02 -10.51 7.75
CA THR A 80 -2.76 -11.94 7.94
C THR A 80 -2.33 -12.61 6.63
N ARG A 81 -3.03 -12.29 5.54
CA ARG A 81 -2.73 -12.81 4.20
C ARG A 81 -1.39 -12.30 3.69
N TRP A 82 -1.11 -11.02 3.85
CA TRP A 82 0.16 -10.41 3.46
C TRP A 82 1.33 -11.02 4.25
N TYR A 83 1.18 -11.12 5.57
CA TYR A 83 2.22 -11.70 6.44
C TYR A 83 2.56 -13.13 6.04
N ARG A 84 1.55 -13.96 5.77
CA ARG A 84 1.75 -15.37 5.35
C ARG A 84 2.38 -15.50 3.97
N LYS A 85 2.13 -14.56 3.07
CA LYS A 85 2.71 -14.56 1.71
C LYS A 85 4.15 -14.06 1.66
N ASN A 86 4.60 -13.31 2.66
CA ASN A 86 5.92 -12.69 2.69
C ASN A 86 6.82 -13.38 3.70
N GLU A 87 7.76 -14.19 3.23
CA GLU A 87 8.75 -14.86 4.07
C GLU A 87 9.57 -13.90 4.94
N ASN A 88 9.73 -12.66 4.50
CA ASN A 88 10.45 -11.60 5.20
C ASN A 88 9.55 -10.60 5.93
N ALA A 89 8.26 -10.92 6.17
CA ALA A 89 7.29 -9.98 6.74
C ALA A 89 7.79 -9.30 8.02
N ILE A 90 8.29 -10.05 9.00
CA ILE A 90 8.86 -9.50 10.24
C ILE A 90 10.02 -8.54 9.96
N LYS A 91 10.92 -8.91 9.05
CA LYS A 91 12.05 -8.05 8.66
C LYS A 91 11.58 -6.76 8.02
N ILE A 92 10.57 -6.83 7.15
CA ILE A 92 9.95 -5.66 6.53
C ILE A 92 9.37 -4.73 7.61
N ILE A 93 8.55 -5.27 8.52
CA ILE A 93 7.92 -4.49 9.61
C ILE A 93 8.98 -3.84 10.53
N VAL A 94 10.04 -4.58 10.89
CA VAL A 94 11.13 -4.03 11.69
C VAL A 94 11.89 -2.93 10.93
N ASN A 95 12.14 -3.11 9.64
CA ASN A 95 12.79 -2.09 8.81
C ASN A 95 11.91 -0.85 8.66
N MET A 96 10.60 -1.00 8.52
CA MET A 96 9.64 0.13 8.53
C MET A 96 9.83 0.98 9.79
N HIS A 97 9.96 0.32 10.94
CA HIS A 97 10.14 1.01 12.23
C HIS A 97 11.50 1.69 12.35
N GLN A 98 12.56 1.08 11.85
CA GLN A 98 13.93 1.56 11.99
C GLN A 98 14.32 2.62 10.97
N PHE A 99 13.88 2.46 9.72
CA PHE A 99 14.36 3.23 8.56
C PHE A 99 13.27 4.04 7.87
N GLY A 100 12.01 3.86 8.30
CA GLY A 100 10.84 4.35 7.59
C GLY A 100 10.45 3.40 6.46
N TYR A 101 9.45 3.78 5.70
CA TYR A 101 8.90 2.99 4.59
C TYR A 101 8.42 3.91 3.47
N GLU A 102 8.17 3.30 2.32
CA GLU A 102 7.49 3.89 1.18
C GLU A 102 6.24 3.06 0.90
N VAL A 103 5.18 3.72 0.48
CA VAL A 103 3.95 3.03 0.10
C VAL A 103 4.03 2.68 -1.37
N GLU A 104 3.65 1.44 -1.70
CA GLU A 104 3.54 0.99 -3.07
C GLU A 104 2.48 1.83 -3.80
N GLU A 105 2.87 2.45 -4.90
CA GLU A 105 1.91 3.13 -5.75
C GLU A 105 0.97 2.10 -6.37
N GLU A 106 -0.30 2.14 -5.96
CA GLU A 106 -1.30 1.26 -6.55
C GLU A 106 -1.55 1.67 -8.00
N THR A 107 -1.41 0.69 -8.90
CA THR A 107 -1.74 0.90 -10.32
C THR A 107 -3.20 1.33 -10.43
N LYS A 108 -3.43 2.51 -11.03
CA LYS A 108 -4.75 3.02 -11.32
C LYS A 108 -5.18 2.68 -12.73
N TYR A 109 -6.45 2.56 -12.91
CA TYR A 109 -7.09 2.19 -14.16
C TYR A 109 -8.14 3.22 -14.54
N MET A 110 -8.17 3.57 -15.81
CA MET A 110 -9.24 4.33 -16.43
C MET A 110 -10.09 3.35 -17.25
N VAL A 111 -11.37 3.32 -16.97
CA VAL A 111 -12.33 2.39 -17.60
C VAL A 111 -13.10 3.14 -18.68
N LYS A 112 -13.11 2.60 -19.91
CA LYS A 112 -13.68 3.25 -21.08
C LYS A 112 -14.59 2.29 -21.85
N LEU A 113 -15.82 2.69 -22.13
CA LEU A 113 -16.74 1.92 -22.98
C LEU A 113 -16.38 2.08 -24.46
N LYS A 114 -16.30 0.97 -25.18
CA LYS A 114 -16.06 0.97 -26.63
C LYS A 114 -17.33 1.32 -27.41
N GLY A 115 -17.19 2.05 -28.50
CA GLY A 115 -18.31 2.37 -29.40
C GLY A 115 -19.28 3.44 -28.92
N ILE A 116 -18.98 4.13 -27.84
CA ILE A 116 -19.78 5.22 -27.28
C ILE A 116 -19.09 6.57 -27.50
N SER A 117 -19.88 7.64 -27.55
CA SER A 117 -19.38 9.04 -27.66
C SER A 117 -18.44 9.38 -26.50
N GLU A 118 -17.43 10.22 -26.77
CA GLU A 118 -16.42 10.59 -25.76
C GLU A 118 -16.98 11.29 -24.53
N ILE A 119 -18.13 11.94 -24.66
CA ILE A 119 -18.78 12.67 -23.58
C ILE A 119 -19.36 11.73 -22.49
N ASN A 120 -19.66 10.44 -22.82
CA ASN A 120 -20.29 9.49 -21.89
C ASN A 120 -19.54 8.15 -21.85
N ARG A 121 -18.24 8.17 -22.08
CA ARG A 121 -17.46 6.96 -22.34
C ARG A 121 -16.70 6.44 -21.13
N TYR A 122 -16.26 7.34 -20.24
CA TYR A 122 -15.38 7.01 -19.14
C TYR A 122 -16.18 6.82 -17.85
N LEU A 123 -15.83 5.78 -17.10
CA LEU A 123 -16.36 5.60 -15.76
C LEU A 123 -15.82 6.73 -14.87
N ASN A 124 -16.73 7.41 -14.24
CA ASN A 124 -16.47 8.48 -13.29
C ASN A 124 -17.10 8.15 -11.95
N GLN A 125 -16.57 8.73 -10.90
CA GLN A 125 -17.20 8.74 -9.57
C GLN A 125 -17.42 10.20 -9.18
N GLU A 126 -18.66 10.54 -8.84
CA GLU A 126 -19.07 11.86 -8.39
C GLU A 126 -19.08 11.89 -6.87
N ASP A 127 -18.43 12.88 -6.25
CA ASP A 127 -18.35 13.11 -4.80
C ASP A 127 -17.96 11.89 -3.95
N GLY A 128 -17.30 10.90 -4.57
CA GLY A 128 -16.91 9.66 -3.89
C GLY A 128 -18.04 8.66 -3.66
N GLU A 129 -19.27 8.93 -4.12
CA GLU A 129 -20.44 8.09 -3.86
C GLU A 129 -20.97 7.42 -5.12
N GLU A 130 -21.40 8.18 -6.13
CA GLU A 130 -22.07 7.62 -7.30
C GLU A 130 -21.13 7.40 -8.49
N PHE A 131 -21.28 6.26 -9.16
CA PHE A 131 -20.58 5.95 -10.40
C PHE A 131 -21.47 6.24 -11.61
N LEU A 132 -20.92 6.96 -12.58
CA LEU A 132 -21.59 7.29 -13.82
C LEU A 132 -20.61 7.22 -15.00
N PHE A 133 -21.14 7.23 -16.22
CA PHE A 133 -20.31 7.37 -17.41
C PHE A 133 -20.39 8.80 -17.96
N ALA A 134 -19.22 9.46 -18.01
CA ALA A 134 -19.06 10.83 -18.47
C ALA A 134 -17.83 10.96 -19.38
N ASP A 135 -17.34 12.19 -19.56
CA ASP A 135 -16.09 12.44 -20.27
C ASP A 135 -14.86 12.09 -19.41
N SER A 136 -13.66 12.30 -19.94
CA SER A 136 -12.39 11.99 -19.25
C SER A 136 -11.91 13.13 -18.34
N GLY A 137 -12.70 14.16 -18.12
CA GLY A 137 -12.33 15.31 -17.30
C GLY A 137 -12.30 14.95 -15.82
N GLU A 138 -11.18 15.23 -15.16
CA GLU A 138 -11.09 15.17 -13.71
C GLU A 138 -11.33 16.57 -13.13
N SER A 139 -12.09 16.66 -12.07
CA SER A 139 -12.33 17.88 -11.30
C SER A 139 -12.32 17.57 -9.81
N GLU A 140 -12.59 18.56 -8.97
CA GLU A 140 -12.71 18.32 -7.53
C GLU A 140 -13.85 17.35 -7.20
N ASP A 141 -14.91 17.32 -8.02
CA ASP A 141 -16.10 16.52 -7.81
C ASP A 141 -16.09 15.21 -8.61
N TYR A 142 -15.24 15.07 -9.66
CA TYR A 142 -15.24 13.94 -10.58
C TYR A 142 -13.87 13.28 -10.68
N ARG A 143 -13.85 11.95 -10.42
CA ARG A 143 -12.66 11.09 -10.49
C ARG A 143 -12.83 10.00 -11.54
N THR A 144 -11.82 9.81 -12.41
CA THR A 144 -11.82 8.84 -13.51
C THR A 144 -10.80 7.71 -13.34
N LYS A 145 -9.91 7.82 -12.33
CA LYS A 145 -8.84 6.86 -12.08
C LYS A 145 -9.13 6.08 -10.81
N PHE A 146 -9.14 4.76 -10.92
CA PHE A 146 -9.51 3.84 -9.85
C PHE A 146 -8.49 2.73 -9.71
N THR A 147 -8.20 2.28 -8.50
CA THR A 147 -7.47 1.03 -8.30
C THR A 147 -8.35 -0.17 -8.67
N ARG A 148 -7.72 -1.31 -8.92
CA ARG A 148 -8.47 -2.55 -9.19
C ARG A 148 -9.38 -2.90 -8.02
N LYS A 149 -8.91 -2.73 -6.80
CA LYS A 149 -9.66 -3.00 -5.56
C LYS A 149 -10.91 -2.13 -5.47
N GLU A 150 -10.79 -0.82 -5.71
CA GLU A 150 -11.94 0.08 -5.72
C GLU A 150 -13.00 -0.33 -6.75
N LEU A 151 -12.58 -0.72 -7.95
CA LEU A 151 -13.50 -1.19 -8.99
C LEU A 151 -14.20 -2.51 -8.60
N GLU A 152 -13.49 -3.45 -7.99
CA GLU A 152 -14.06 -4.71 -7.52
C GLU A 152 -15.06 -4.50 -6.38
N GLU A 153 -14.72 -3.67 -5.39
CA GLU A 153 -15.60 -3.31 -4.26
C GLU A 153 -16.86 -2.55 -4.70
N ALA A 154 -16.74 -1.69 -5.70
CA ALA A 154 -17.86 -0.96 -6.30
C ALA A 154 -18.71 -1.83 -7.27
N GLY A 155 -18.37 -3.12 -7.45
CA GLY A 155 -19.10 -4.03 -8.34
C GLY A 155 -18.72 -3.90 -9.81
N PHE A 156 -17.65 -3.19 -10.15
CA PHE A 156 -17.14 -3.04 -11.52
C PHE A 156 -16.01 -4.02 -11.87
N GLY A 157 -15.72 -5.04 -11.06
CA GLY A 157 -14.66 -6.01 -11.32
C GLY A 157 -14.78 -6.70 -12.70
N TRP A 158 -15.99 -6.80 -13.25
CA TRP A 158 -16.27 -7.36 -14.57
C TRP A 158 -15.66 -6.58 -15.74
N VAL A 159 -15.27 -5.32 -15.55
CA VAL A 159 -14.70 -4.48 -16.62
C VAL A 159 -13.39 -5.03 -17.19
N PHE A 160 -12.62 -5.76 -16.37
CA PHE A 160 -11.35 -6.36 -16.78
C PHE A 160 -11.49 -7.49 -17.80
N ASP A 161 -12.65 -8.18 -17.80
CA ASP A 161 -12.93 -9.33 -18.66
C ASP A 161 -13.95 -9.04 -19.76
N CYS A 162 -14.46 -7.79 -19.83
CA CYS A 162 -15.52 -7.42 -20.78
C CYS A 162 -14.95 -6.94 -22.12
N PRO A 163 -15.25 -7.60 -23.24
CA PRO A 163 -14.78 -7.18 -24.58
C PRO A 163 -15.28 -5.79 -25.00
N GLY A 164 -16.41 -5.34 -24.45
CA GLY A 164 -17.00 -4.01 -24.70
C GLY A 164 -16.34 -2.87 -23.95
N VAL A 165 -15.38 -3.17 -23.08
CA VAL A 165 -14.67 -2.21 -22.27
C VAL A 165 -13.19 -2.19 -22.65
N GLU A 166 -12.57 -1.04 -22.53
CA GLU A 166 -11.12 -0.85 -22.59
C GLU A 166 -10.68 -0.35 -21.20
N VAL A 167 -9.82 -1.11 -20.55
CA VAL A 167 -9.21 -0.73 -19.27
C VAL A 167 -7.78 -0.32 -19.56
N LYS A 168 -7.44 0.92 -19.24
CA LYS A 168 -6.12 1.48 -19.46
C LYS A 168 -5.45 1.76 -18.12
N GLU A 169 -4.25 1.21 -17.93
CA GLU A 169 -3.38 1.60 -16.82
C GLU A 169 -2.95 3.06 -16.96
N VAL A 170 -3.01 3.78 -15.85
CA VAL A 170 -2.62 5.21 -15.76
C VAL A 170 -1.81 5.43 -14.49
N GLU A 171 -0.88 6.33 -14.56
CA GLU A 171 -0.08 6.78 -13.42
C GLU A 171 -0.85 7.79 -12.55
#